data_fd6a7905e158bb49f4b375a9125b4c2e
#
_entry.id   fd6a7905e158bb49f4b375a9125b4c2e
#
_cell.length_a   1.000
_cell.length_b   1.000
_cell.length_c   1.000
_cell.angle_alpha   90.00
_cell.angle_beta   90.00
_cell.angle_gamma   90.00
#
_symmetry.space_group_name_H-M   'P 1'
#
loop_
_entity.id
_entity.type
_entity.pdbx_description
1 polymer ?
#
loop_
_entity_poly.entity_id
_entity_poly.type
_entity_poly.pdbx_seq_one_letter_code
_entity_poly.pdbx_strand_id
1 'polypeptide(L)'
;MNQLLNKLSPYSHILPRIVLATTFLVHGYPKLTNTDPITAMGIPMYVIGLFEVGGAILLLIGIIKDWATRIGALLISVIMVGAIALVHIKDGWQGNEWQLLILAVCLMYATKGNSINKGS
;
A
#
# COMPACT_ATOMS: atom_id res chain seq x y z
N MET A 1 27.22 -8.84 14.10
CA MET A 1 26.17 -8.04 13.45
C MET A 1 25.37 -8.85 12.44
N ASN A 2 26.03 -9.57 11.52
CA ASN A 2 25.32 -10.34 10.49
C ASN A 2 24.39 -11.40 11.06
N GLN A 3 24.79 -12.05 12.15
CA GLN A 3 23.93 -13.06 12.81
C GLN A 3 22.66 -12.43 13.38
N LEU A 4 22.78 -11.22 13.96
CA LEU A 4 21.63 -10.51 14.49
C LEU A 4 20.67 -10.11 13.36
N LEU A 5 21.22 -9.55 12.28
CA LEU A 5 20.41 -9.15 11.12
C LEU A 5 19.71 -10.34 10.48
N ASN A 6 20.40 -11.48 10.39
CA ASN A 6 19.80 -12.70 9.85
C ASN A 6 18.66 -13.22 10.70
N LYS A 7 18.77 -13.09 12.03
CA LYS A 7 17.69 -13.48 12.94
C LYS A 7 16.46 -12.57 12.78
N LEU A 8 16.67 -11.31 12.47
CA LEU A 8 15.60 -10.33 12.32
C LEU A 8 14.98 -10.36 10.91
N SER A 9 15.67 -10.92 9.93
CA SER A 9 15.24 -10.91 8.54
C SER A 9 13.82 -11.43 8.32
N PRO A 10 13.38 -12.57 8.93
CA PRO A 10 12.01 -13.04 8.74
C PRO A 10 10.93 -12.07 9.23
N TYR A 11 11.30 -11.13 10.11
CA TYR A 11 10.36 -10.15 10.66
C TYR A 11 10.45 -8.79 9.97
N SER A 12 11.36 -8.64 9.00
CA SER A 12 11.61 -7.35 8.35
C SER A 12 10.40 -6.82 7.58
N HIS A 13 9.47 -7.69 7.17
CA HIS A 13 8.27 -7.31 6.45
C HIS A 13 7.20 -6.68 7.36
N ILE A 14 7.32 -6.85 8.67
CA ILE A 14 6.24 -6.48 9.61
C ILE A 14 6.12 -4.97 9.75
N LEU A 15 7.22 -4.26 9.95
CA LEU A 15 7.17 -2.81 10.16
C LEU A 15 6.64 -2.07 8.93
N PRO A 16 7.15 -2.30 7.70
CA PRO A 16 6.56 -1.65 6.53
C PRO A 16 5.07 -1.99 6.36
N ARG A 17 4.67 -3.21 6.66
CA ARG A 17 3.28 -3.67 6.56
C ARG A 17 2.37 -2.91 7.52
N ILE A 18 2.81 -2.75 8.77
CA ILE A 18 2.04 -2.01 9.79
C ILE A 18 1.96 -0.53 9.43
N VAL A 19 3.06 0.08 9.00
CA VAL A 19 3.07 1.49 8.62
C VAL A 19 2.16 1.74 7.43
N LEU A 20 2.23 0.90 6.39
CA LEU A 20 1.35 1.02 5.23
C LEU A 20 -0.11 0.86 5.63
N ALA A 21 -0.43 -0.17 6.41
CA ALA A 21 -1.81 -0.42 6.82
C ALA A 21 -2.35 0.74 7.65
N THR A 22 -1.59 1.24 8.60
CA THR A 22 -1.99 2.39 9.42
C THR A 22 -2.23 3.62 8.55
N THR A 23 -1.29 3.91 7.64
CA THR A 23 -1.40 5.05 6.74
C THR A 23 -2.70 5.00 5.94
N PHE A 24 -2.99 3.87 5.31
CA PHE A 24 -4.16 3.77 4.45
C PHE A 24 -5.47 3.58 5.20
N LEU A 25 -5.44 3.05 6.42
CA LEU A 25 -6.63 3.06 7.28
C LEU A 25 -6.98 4.50 7.71
N VAL A 26 -5.96 5.27 8.10
CA VAL A 26 -6.17 6.66 8.51
C VAL A 26 -6.65 7.53 7.34
N HIS A 27 -6.07 7.35 6.15
CA HIS A 27 -6.43 8.15 4.99
C HIS A 27 -7.66 7.63 4.25
N GLY A 28 -7.88 6.33 4.26
CA GLY A 28 -8.99 5.72 3.51
C GLY A 28 -10.31 5.71 4.27
N TYR A 29 -10.27 5.55 5.58
CA TYR A 29 -11.49 5.44 6.37
C TYR A 29 -12.44 6.64 6.22
N PRO A 30 -11.95 7.91 6.32
CA PRO A 30 -12.84 9.05 6.12
C PRO A 30 -13.42 9.12 4.70
N LYS A 31 -12.74 8.55 3.71
CA LYS A 31 -13.21 8.56 2.32
C LYS A 31 -14.43 7.68 2.11
N LEU A 32 -14.61 6.65 2.96
CA LEU A 32 -15.75 5.72 2.83
C LEU A 32 -17.09 6.42 3.01
N THR A 33 -17.14 7.48 3.80
CA THR A 33 -18.36 8.25 4.06
C THR A 33 -18.46 9.52 3.21
N ASN A 34 -17.47 9.76 2.35
CA ASN A 34 -17.47 10.94 1.49
C ASN A 34 -18.38 10.70 0.28
N THR A 35 -19.38 11.56 0.11
CA THR A 35 -20.38 11.43 -0.94
C THR A 35 -20.04 12.18 -2.21
N ASP A 36 -18.88 12.82 -2.30
CA ASP A 36 -18.45 13.50 -3.52
C ASP A 36 -18.41 12.51 -4.69
N PRO A 37 -19.17 12.79 -5.77
CA PRO A 37 -19.36 11.80 -6.82
C PRO A 37 -18.13 11.55 -7.68
N ILE A 38 -17.27 12.56 -7.85
CA ILE A 38 -16.10 12.44 -8.72
C ILE A 38 -14.94 13.18 -8.09
N THR A 39 -13.78 12.50 -8.04
CA THR A 39 -12.52 13.10 -7.60
C THR A 39 -11.68 13.49 -8.82
N ALA A 40 -10.48 14.07 -8.56
CA ALA A 40 -9.51 14.34 -9.62
C ALA A 40 -9.08 13.08 -10.38
N MET A 41 -9.25 11.90 -9.80
CA MET A 41 -8.97 10.61 -10.45
C MET A 41 -10.13 10.13 -11.34
N GLY A 42 -11.24 10.85 -11.38
CA GLY A 42 -12.38 10.50 -12.21
C GLY A 42 -13.29 9.44 -11.61
N ILE A 43 -13.09 9.05 -10.36
CA ILE A 43 -13.91 8.05 -9.67
C ILE A 43 -14.37 8.61 -8.33
N PRO A 44 -15.49 8.07 -7.78
CA PRO A 44 -16.00 8.54 -6.49
C PRO A 44 -14.99 8.32 -5.35
N MET A 45 -14.99 9.21 -4.38
CA MET A 45 -14.05 9.17 -3.26
C MET A 45 -14.22 7.87 -2.44
N TYR A 46 -15.45 7.38 -2.26
CA TYR A 46 -15.67 6.16 -1.49
C TYR A 46 -15.02 4.93 -2.14
N VAL A 47 -14.91 4.91 -3.47
CA VAL A 47 -14.23 3.81 -4.18
C VAL A 47 -12.74 3.81 -3.85
N ILE A 48 -12.13 4.99 -3.85
CA ILE A 48 -10.72 5.14 -3.43
C ILE A 48 -10.55 4.65 -2.00
N GLY A 49 -11.46 5.06 -1.11
CA GLY A 49 -11.46 4.63 0.29
C GLY A 49 -11.56 3.12 0.44
N LEU A 50 -12.42 2.47 -0.35
CA LEU A 50 -12.56 1.01 -0.33
C LEU A 50 -11.25 0.32 -0.73
N PHE A 51 -10.58 0.81 -1.76
CA PHE A 51 -9.29 0.25 -2.19
C PHE A 51 -8.22 0.44 -1.11
N GLU A 52 -8.17 1.61 -0.51
CA GLU A 52 -7.16 1.92 0.50
C GLU A 52 -7.39 1.11 1.80
N VAL A 53 -8.62 1.12 2.32
CA VAL A 53 -8.97 0.38 3.54
C VAL A 53 -8.89 -1.12 3.28
N GLY A 54 -9.46 -1.59 2.17
CA GLY A 54 -9.41 -3.00 1.81
C GLY A 54 -7.98 -3.49 1.63
N GLY A 55 -7.15 -2.71 0.93
CA GLY A 55 -5.75 -3.03 0.75
C GLY A 55 -4.99 -3.10 2.06
N ALA A 56 -5.25 -2.14 2.96
CA ALA A 56 -4.62 -2.12 4.29
C ALA A 56 -4.99 -3.35 5.11
N ILE A 57 -6.27 -3.70 5.15
CA ILE A 57 -6.74 -4.88 5.89
C ILE A 57 -6.12 -6.16 5.31
N LEU A 58 -6.09 -6.25 3.98
CA LEU A 58 -5.50 -7.42 3.31
C LEU A 58 -4.00 -7.54 3.57
N LEU A 59 -3.27 -6.43 3.65
CA LEU A 59 -1.86 -6.48 4.03
C LEU A 59 -1.67 -7.04 5.44
N LEU A 60 -2.56 -6.71 6.37
CA LEU A 60 -2.50 -7.25 7.73
C LEU A 60 -2.85 -8.73 7.75
N ILE A 61 -3.92 -9.14 7.06
CA ILE A 61 -4.29 -10.55 6.92
C ILE A 61 -3.16 -11.32 6.22
N GLY A 62 -2.47 -10.65 5.32
CA GLY A 62 -1.36 -11.21 4.57
C GLY A 62 -0.20 -11.72 5.42
N ILE A 63 -0.12 -11.33 6.70
CA ILE A 63 0.89 -11.90 7.60
C ILE A 63 0.79 -13.43 7.61
N ILE A 64 -0.43 -13.96 7.46
CA ILE A 64 -0.68 -15.41 7.48
C ILE A 64 -1.17 -15.96 6.13
N LYS A 65 -1.53 -15.10 5.17
CA LYS A 65 -2.07 -15.54 3.87
C LYS A 65 -1.38 -14.84 2.72
N ASP A 66 -0.66 -15.61 1.89
CA ASP A 66 0.09 -15.05 0.76
C ASP A 66 -0.80 -14.26 -0.21
N TRP A 67 -1.98 -14.79 -0.56
CA TRP A 67 -2.86 -14.14 -1.51
C TRP A 67 -3.32 -12.76 -1.01
N ALA A 68 -3.52 -12.64 0.30
CA ALA A 68 -3.96 -11.37 0.89
C ALA A 68 -2.87 -10.30 0.78
N THR A 69 -1.61 -10.67 0.99
CA THR A 69 -0.48 -9.76 0.78
C THR A 69 -0.46 -9.24 -0.64
N ARG A 70 -0.56 -10.14 -1.62
CA ARG A 70 -0.46 -9.76 -3.04
C ARG A 70 -1.62 -8.88 -3.47
N ILE A 71 -2.84 -9.27 -3.15
CA ILE A 71 -4.03 -8.51 -3.54
C ILE A 71 -4.07 -7.16 -2.83
N GLY A 72 -3.79 -7.14 -1.52
CA GLY A 72 -3.77 -5.89 -0.77
C GLY A 72 -2.77 -4.90 -1.34
N ALA A 73 -1.56 -5.36 -1.65
CA ALA A 73 -0.53 -4.51 -2.24
C ALA A 73 -0.93 -4.03 -3.63
N LEU A 74 -1.58 -4.88 -4.43
CA LEU A 74 -2.04 -4.48 -5.76
C LEU A 74 -3.13 -3.40 -5.68
N LEU A 75 -4.07 -3.51 -4.75
CA LEU A 75 -5.11 -2.50 -4.58
C LEU A 75 -4.51 -1.14 -4.27
N ILE A 76 -3.56 -1.08 -3.35
CA ILE A 76 -2.89 0.17 -3.00
C ILE A 76 -2.05 0.67 -4.18
N SER A 77 -1.37 -0.22 -4.90
CA SER A 77 -0.57 0.15 -6.07
C SER A 77 -1.41 0.82 -7.15
N VAL A 78 -2.62 0.30 -7.40
CA VAL A 78 -3.53 0.90 -8.39
C VAL A 78 -3.88 2.34 -8.00
N ILE A 79 -4.18 2.58 -6.72
CA ILE A 79 -4.48 3.92 -6.24
C ILE A 79 -3.27 4.84 -6.39
N MET A 80 -2.06 4.35 -6.08
CA MET A 80 -0.85 5.16 -6.20
C MET A 80 -0.53 5.51 -7.66
N VAL A 81 -0.68 4.57 -8.57
CA VAL A 81 -0.50 4.84 -10.01
C VAL A 81 -1.51 5.89 -10.48
N GLY A 82 -2.77 5.75 -10.07
CA GLY A 82 -3.81 6.72 -10.42
C GLY A 82 -3.50 8.11 -9.86
N ALA A 83 -3.06 8.18 -8.61
CA ALA A 83 -2.71 9.45 -7.99
C ALA A 83 -1.56 10.15 -8.72
N ILE A 84 -0.51 9.40 -9.07
CA ILE A 84 0.64 9.95 -9.80
C ILE A 84 0.21 10.41 -11.20
N ALA A 85 -0.44 9.53 -11.95
CA ALA A 85 -0.73 9.77 -13.36
C ALA A 85 -1.82 10.82 -13.59
N LEU A 86 -2.83 10.86 -12.71
CA LEU A 86 -4.02 11.67 -12.93
C LEU A 86 -4.06 12.96 -12.11
N VAL A 87 -3.33 13.01 -11.00
CA VAL A 87 -3.41 14.15 -10.08
C VAL A 87 -2.09 14.89 -9.99
N HIS A 88 -0.98 14.17 -9.78
CA HIS A 88 0.31 14.77 -9.40
C HIS A 88 1.36 14.77 -10.50
N ILE A 89 1.03 14.32 -11.71
CA ILE A 89 2.04 14.17 -12.80
C ILE A 89 2.80 15.47 -13.07
N LYS A 90 2.15 16.62 -12.89
CA LYS A 90 2.74 17.93 -13.15
C LYS A 90 3.59 18.45 -12.00
N ASP A 91 3.53 17.79 -10.85
CA ASP A 91 4.18 18.29 -9.62
C ASP A 91 5.66 17.89 -9.54
N GLY A 92 6.14 17.07 -10.47
CA GLY A 92 7.54 16.65 -10.52
C GLY A 92 7.89 15.66 -9.41
N TRP A 93 9.20 15.52 -9.16
CA TRP A 93 9.69 14.53 -8.19
C TRP A 93 9.16 14.78 -6.78
N GLN A 94 9.26 16.01 -6.30
CA GLN A 94 8.87 16.32 -4.92
C GLN A 94 7.36 16.13 -4.69
N GLY A 95 6.55 16.35 -5.71
CA GLY A 95 5.10 16.15 -5.61
C GLY A 95 4.68 14.69 -5.66
N ASN A 96 5.54 13.79 -6.16
CA ASN A 96 5.23 12.37 -6.36
C ASN A 96 6.11 11.43 -5.55
N GLU A 97 7.12 11.94 -4.88
CA GLU A 97 8.11 11.14 -4.14
C GLU A 97 7.46 10.17 -3.16
N TRP A 98 6.51 10.66 -2.39
CA TRP A 98 5.77 9.89 -1.40
C TRP A 98 4.98 8.75 -2.05
N GLN A 99 4.24 9.03 -3.13
CA GLN A 99 3.46 8.01 -3.82
C GLN A 99 4.37 6.98 -4.51
N LEU A 100 5.49 7.41 -5.05
CA LEU A 100 6.45 6.50 -5.67
C LEU A 100 7.08 5.57 -4.64
N LEU A 101 7.39 6.07 -3.46
CA LEU A 101 7.93 5.23 -2.39
C LEU A 101 6.93 4.15 -1.98
N ILE A 102 5.67 4.54 -1.78
CA ILE A 102 4.60 3.60 -1.44
C ILE A 102 4.41 2.58 -2.57
N LEU A 103 4.38 3.04 -3.82
CA LEU A 103 4.22 2.16 -4.97
C LEU A 103 5.35 1.14 -5.05
N ALA A 104 6.60 1.56 -4.85
CA ALA A 104 7.75 0.66 -4.89
C ALA A 104 7.64 -0.43 -3.83
N VAL A 105 7.28 -0.06 -2.60
CA VAL A 105 7.12 -1.03 -1.51
C VAL A 105 5.95 -1.98 -1.79
N CYS A 106 4.83 -1.46 -2.29
CA CYS A 106 3.67 -2.29 -2.60
C CYS A 106 3.95 -3.25 -3.76
N LEU A 107 4.69 -2.83 -4.78
CA LEU A 107 5.07 -3.73 -5.87
C LEU A 107 5.98 -4.86 -5.37
N MET A 108 6.84 -4.59 -4.41
CA MET A 108 7.65 -5.62 -3.78
C MET A 108 6.74 -6.66 -3.08
N TYR A 109 5.77 -6.21 -2.29
CA TYR A 109 4.83 -7.13 -1.65
C TYR A 109 3.98 -7.90 -2.67
N ALA A 110 3.53 -7.23 -3.72
CA ALA A 110 2.69 -7.87 -4.74
C ALA A 110 3.43 -8.97 -5.50
N THR A 111 4.70 -8.72 -5.85
CA THR A 111 5.48 -9.68 -6.64
C THR A 111 6.08 -10.79 -5.79
N LYS A 112 6.55 -10.48 -4.60
CA LYS A 112 7.16 -11.48 -3.72
C LYS A 112 6.16 -12.19 -2.83
N GLY A 113 5.02 -11.57 -2.55
CA GLY A 113 4.04 -12.14 -1.63
C GLY A 113 4.71 -12.46 -0.30
N ASN A 114 4.32 -13.60 0.29
CA ASN A 114 4.85 -14.00 1.59
C ASN A 114 6.22 -14.68 1.51
N SER A 115 6.83 -14.77 0.33
CA SER A 115 8.24 -15.17 0.28
C SER A 115 9.13 -14.17 1.03
N ILE A 116 8.72 -12.90 1.13
CA ILE A 116 9.42 -11.88 1.89
C ILE A 116 9.45 -12.17 3.39
N ASN A 117 8.46 -12.94 3.89
CA ASN A 117 8.35 -13.27 5.31
C ASN A 117 9.44 -14.24 5.78
N LYS A 118 10.08 -14.93 4.83
CA LYS A 118 11.06 -15.98 5.13
C LYS A 118 12.47 -15.43 5.32
N GLY A 119 12.68 -14.17 4.98
CA GLY A 119 14.00 -13.59 4.93
C GLY A 119 14.76 -14.10 3.71
N SER A 120 16.03 -13.81 3.67
CA SER A 120 16.90 -14.20 2.54
C SER A 120 17.54 -15.54 2.75
#